data_5d225ce046acedba455869b6c3f9ec26
#
_entry.id   5d225ce046acedba455869b6c3f9ec26
#
_cell.length_a   1.000
_cell.length_b   1.000
_cell.length_c   1.000
_cell.angle_alpha   90.00
_cell.angle_beta   90.00
_cell.angle_gamma   90.00
#
_symmetry.space_group_name_H-M   'P 1'
#
loop_
_entity.id
_entity.type
_entity.pdbx_description
1 polymer ?
#
loop_
_entity_poly.entity_id
_entity_poly.type
_entity_poly.pdbx_seq_one_letter_code
_entity_poly.pdbx_strand_id
1 'polypeptide(L)'
;MDTNISFTLKVWRQNGPKAEGHFDTFEMKDIPGDTSFLEMLDILNEQLIEGGNEPFVFDHDCREGICGMCSLYINGHPHGPAQGATTCQLYMRRFHDGDVITVEPWRSAAFPIIKDCMVDRSAFDKIIAAGGYTSVRTGQAQDANAILISKEAADEAMDCATCIGCGA
;
A
#
# COMPACT_ATOMS: atom_id res chain seq x y z
N MET A 1 22.08 1.19 15.27
CA MET A 1 21.97 -0.29 15.41
C MET A 1 20.49 -0.58 15.23
N ASP A 2 20.17 -1.27 14.16
CA ASP A 2 18.78 -1.65 13.94
C ASP A 2 18.43 -2.73 14.95
N THR A 3 17.60 -2.36 15.91
CA THR A 3 17.13 -3.30 16.93
C THR A 3 15.99 -4.10 16.34
N ASN A 4 16.06 -5.41 16.46
CA ASN A 4 14.92 -6.27 16.17
C ASN A 4 13.79 -5.96 17.16
N ILE A 5 12.56 -6.06 16.69
CA ILE A 5 11.37 -5.86 17.51
C ILE A 5 10.47 -7.08 17.45
N SER A 6 9.77 -7.32 18.55
CA SER A 6 8.72 -8.35 18.65
C SER A 6 7.42 -7.65 19.02
N PHE A 7 6.32 -8.03 18.38
CA PHE A 7 5.04 -7.32 18.52
C PHE A 7 3.87 -8.23 18.18
N THR A 8 2.68 -7.85 18.60
CA THR A 8 1.43 -8.52 18.25
C THR A 8 0.85 -7.90 16.99
N LEU A 9 0.64 -8.69 15.93
CA LEU A 9 0.05 -8.28 14.67
C LEU A 9 -1.39 -8.78 14.58
N LYS A 10 -2.34 -7.88 14.32
CA LYS A 10 -3.74 -8.20 14.05
C LYS A 10 -4.08 -7.85 12.62
N VAL A 11 -4.42 -8.85 11.80
CA VAL A 11 -4.78 -8.67 10.41
C VAL A 11 -6.27 -8.95 10.17
N TRP A 12 -6.89 -8.13 9.36
CA TRP A 12 -8.28 -8.31 8.97
C TRP A 12 -8.44 -9.46 7.98
N ARG A 13 -9.31 -10.41 8.30
CA ARG A 13 -9.66 -11.55 7.44
C ARG A 13 -11.11 -11.43 6.98
N GLN A 14 -11.32 -11.55 5.68
CA GLN A 14 -12.66 -11.50 5.10
C GLN A 14 -12.70 -12.16 3.72
N ASN A 15 -13.67 -13.06 3.50
CA ASN A 15 -13.84 -13.81 2.26
C ASN A 15 -14.86 -13.16 1.31
N GLY A 16 -14.62 -11.90 0.94
CA GLY A 16 -15.45 -11.18 -0.03
C GLY A 16 -16.33 -10.09 0.58
N PRO A 17 -16.99 -9.29 -0.27
CA PRO A 17 -17.61 -8.02 0.14
C PRO A 17 -18.84 -8.20 1.05
N LYS A 18 -19.45 -9.38 1.05
CA LYS A 18 -20.65 -9.70 1.85
C LYS A 18 -20.36 -10.63 3.03
N ALA A 19 -19.14 -11.14 3.14
CA ALA A 19 -18.74 -12.00 4.24
C ALA A 19 -18.50 -11.17 5.50
N GLU A 20 -18.77 -11.78 6.64
CA GLU A 20 -18.38 -11.21 7.94
C GLU A 20 -16.84 -11.27 8.05
N GLY A 21 -16.24 -10.16 8.51
CA GLY A 21 -14.80 -10.08 8.72
C GLY A 21 -14.45 -10.15 10.20
N HIS A 22 -13.23 -10.56 10.48
CA HIS A 22 -12.67 -10.66 11.84
C HIS A 22 -11.17 -10.36 11.83
N PHE A 23 -10.59 -10.19 13.02
CA PHE A 23 -9.14 -10.09 13.18
C PHE A 23 -8.56 -11.44 13.57
N ASP A 24 -7.55 -11.89 12.82
CA ASP A 24 -6.61 -12.90 13.28
C ASP A 24 -5.42 -12.23 13.99
N THR A 25 -4.89 -12.89 15.00
CA THR A 25 -3.80 -12.35 15.84
C THR A 25 -2.58 -13.25 15.75
N PHE A 26 -1.42 -12.64 15.50
CA PHE A 26 -0.12 -13.33 15.36
C PHE A 26 0.94 -12.65 16.20
N GLU A 27 1.84 -13.45 16.78
CA GLU A 27 3.03 -12.97 17.49
C GLU A 27 4.22 -12.97 16.53
N MET A 28 4.64 -11.77 16.14
CA MET A 28 5.82 -11.57 15.29
C MET A 28 7.04 -11.40 16.20
N LYS A 29 8.11 -12.15 15.92
CA LYS A 29 9.32 -12.16 16.78
C LYS A 29 10.56 -11.81 15.97
N ASP A 30 11.43 -11.04 16.59
CA ASP A 30 12.77 -10.74 16.08
C ASP A 30 12.77 -10.13 14.66
N ILE A 31 11.77 -9.30 14.33
CA ILE A 31 11.68 -8.62 13.04
C ILE A 31 12.70 -7.47 13.01
N PRO A 32 13.64 -7.46 12.04
CA PRO A 32 14.61 -6.37 11.91
C PRO A 32 13.95 -5.02 11.64
N GLY A 33 14.44 -3.96 12.25
CA GLY A 33 13.88 -2.63 12.11
C GLY A 33 14.01 -2.02 10.70
N ASP A 34 14.92 -2.51 9.88
CA ASP A 34 15.10 -2.11 8.47
C ASP A 34 14.23 -2.91 7.49
N THR A 35 13.52 -3.92 7.96
CA THR A 35 12.49 -4.62 7.18
C THR A 35 11.34 -3.67 6.84
N SER A 36 10.89 -3.64 5.59
CA SER A 36 9.67 -2.92 5.23
C SER A 36 8.43 -3.60 5.78
N PHE A 37 7.34 -2.84 5.93
CA PHE A 37 6.07 -3.40 6.40
C PHE A 37 5.53 -4.51 5.47
N LEU A 38 5.74 -4.38 4.16
CA LEU A 38 5.37 -5.43 3.20
C LEU A 38 6.21 -6.70 3.36
N GLU A 39 7.51 -6.57 3.54
CA GLU A 39 8.39 -7.73 3.80
C GLU A 39 8.01 -8.41 5.11
N MET A 40 7.60 -7.66 6.13
CA MET A 40 7.08 -8.24 7.37
C MET A 40 5.80 -9.05 7.13
N LEU A 41 4.91 -8.59 6.24
CA LEU A 41 3.72 -9.36 5.84
C LEU A 41 4.09 -10.59 5.00
N ASP A 42 5.14 -10.53 4.19
CA ASP A 42 5.67 -11.71 3.48
C ASP A 42 6.20 -12.74 4.48
N ILE A 43 6.94 -12.31 5.52
CA ILE A 43 7.40 -13.19 6.61
C ILE A 43 6.21 -13.88 7.32
N LEU A 44 5.15 -13.12 7.62
CA LEU A 44 3.92 -13.71 8.16
C LEU A 44 3.36 -14.79 7.24
N ASN A 45 3.29 -14.51 5.94
CA ASN A 45 2.76 -15.47 4.97
C ASN A 45 3.62 -16.73 4.84
N GLU A 46 4.93 -16.61 4.89
CA GLU A 46 5.82 -17.78 4.95
C GLU A 46 5.51 -18.64 6.17
N GLN A 47 5.39 -18.03 7.35
CA GLN A 47 5.05 -18.75 8.59
C GLN A 47 3.67 -19.43 8.50
N LEU A 48 2.66 -18.77 7.89
CA LEU A 48 1.34 -19.35 7.69
C LEU A 48 1.38 -20.55 6.76
N ILE A 49 2.08 -20.45 5.64
CA ILE A 49 2.23 -21.53 4.64
C ILE A 49 2.96 -22.73 5.24
N GLU A 50 4.07 -22.50 5.93
CA GLU A 50 4.83 -23.55 6.61
C GLU A 50 3.98 -24.26 7.69
N GLY A 51 3.11 -23.52 8.37
CA GLY A 51 2.15 -24.04 9.33
C GLY A 51 0.94 -24.72 8.72
N GLY A 52 0.82 -24.78 7.37
CA GLY A 52 -0.33 -25.34 6.66
C GLY A 52 -1.59 -24.48 6.75
N ASN A 53 -1.45 -23.20 7.08
CA ASN A 53 -2.53 -22.24 7.19
C ASN A 53 -2.70 -21.43 5.90
N GLU A 54 -3.87 -20.83 5.72
CA GLU A 54 -4.15 -19.98 4.58
C GLU A 54 -3.40 -18.64 4.70
N PRO A 55 -2.65 -18.21 3.65
CA PRO A 55 -1.94 -16.94 3.65
C PRO A 55 -2.88 -15.75 3.83
N PHE A 56 -2.37 -14.67 4.39
CA PHE A 56 -3.02 -13.37 4.42
C PHE A 56 -2.94 -12.71 3.05
N VAL A 57 -4.07 -12.27 2.49
CA VAL A 57 -4.15 -11.70 1.15
C VAL A 57 -4.11 -10.19 1.21
N PHE A 58 -3.14 -9.59 0.52
CA PHE A 58 -2.98 -8.14 0.38
C PHE A 58 -2.39 -7.79 -0.98
N ASP A 59 -2.64 -6.55 -1.42
CA ASP A 59 -2.13 -6.06 -2.70
C ASP A 59 -0.72 -5.49 -2.56
N HIS A 60 0.12 -5.77 -3.54
CA HIS A 60 1.43 -5.14 -3.73
C HIS A 60 1.84 -5.24 -5.20
N ASP A 61 2.75 -4.36 -5.63
CA ASP A 61 3.30 -4.39 -6.98
C ASP A 61 4.73 -3.83 -7.00
N CYS A 62 4.93 -2.51 -7.21
CA CYS A 62 6.25 -1.93 -7.45
C CYS A 62 7.25 -2.07 -6.29
N ARG A 63 6.79 -2.10 -5.05
CA ARG A 63 7.60 -2.08 -3.81
C ARG A 63 8.56 -0.88 -3.69
N GLU A 64 8.33 0.18 -4.48
CA GLU A 64 9.18 1.37 -4.59
C GLU A 64 8.43 2.68 -4.27
N GLY A 65 7.22 2.60 -3.73
CA GLY A 65 6.44 3.77 -3.35
C GLY A 65 5.81 4.54 -4.52
N ILE A 66 5.59 3.90 -5.68
CA ILE A 66 5.16 4.57 -6.91
C ILE A 66 3.71 4.22 -7.29
N CYS A 67 3.32 2.93 -7.22
CA CYS A 67 2.07 2.46 -7.83
C CYS A 67 0.83 2.60 -6.95
N GLY A 68 0.96 2.78 -5.64
CA GLY A 68 -0.15 2.88 -4.70
C GLY A 68 -0.94 1.59 -4.45
N MET A 69 -0.49 0.43 -4.97
CA MET A 69 -1.21 -0.84 -4.83
C MET A 69 -1.20 -1.39 -3.40
N CYS A 70 -0.16 -1.12 -2.63
CA CYS A 70 0.00 -1.60 -1.25
C CYS A 70 -0.76 -0.76 -0.21
N SER A 71 -1.93 -0.25 -0.57
CA SER A 71 -2.74 0.60 0.31
C SER A 71 -3.36 -0.21 1.44
N LEU A 72 -2.97 0.10 2.67
CA LEU A 72 -3.45 -0.52 3.89
C LEU A 72 -3.78 0.52 4.96
N TYR A 73 -4.75 0.20 5.81
CA TYR A 73 -5.03 0.94 7.04
C TYR A 73 -4.25 0.29 8.17
N ILE A 74 -3.28 1.01 8.72
CA ILE A 74 -2.40 0.51 9.77
C ILE A 74 -2.63 1.36 11.03
N ASN A 75 -3.05 0.73 12.11
CA ASN A 75 -3.42 1.40 13.36
C ASN A 75 -4.41 2.55 13.16
N GLY A 76 -5.37 2.40 12.24
CA GLY A 76 -6.38 3.41 11.94
C GLY A 76 -5.88 4.60 11.10
N HIS A 77 -4.67 4.52 10.54
CA HIS A 77 -4.10 5.54 9.66
C HIS A 77 -3.78 4.99 8.28
N PRO A 78 -4.06 5.74 7.19
CA PRO A 78 -3.64 5.38 5.85
C PRO A 78 -2.13 5.16 5.80
N HIS A 79 -1.69 3.96 5.39
CA HIS A 79 -0.28 3.56 5.27
C HIS A 79 0.54 3.64 6.58
N GLY A 80 -0.12 3.82 7.74
CA GLY A 80 0.51 3.80 9.05
C GLY A 80 1.08 5.15 9.52
N PRO A 81 2.04 5.15 10.45
CA PRO A 81 2.48 6.34 11.16
C PRO A 81 3.38 7.29 10.33
N ALA A 82 3.91 6.85 9.21
CA ALA A 82 4.77 7.68 8.37
C ALA A 82 3.93 8.46 7.35
N GLN A 83 3.70 9.74 7.60
CA GLN A 83 2.95 10.61 6.68
C GLN A 83 3.64 10.70 5.31
N GLY A 84 2.85 10.65 4.23
CA GLY A 84 3.33 10.73 2.86
C GLY A 84 4.14 9.53 2.38
N ALA A 85 4.15 8.43 3.15
CA ALA A 85 4.77 7.18 2.75
C ALA A 85 3.71 6.14 2.35
N THR A 86 4.07 5.23 1.46
CA THR A 86 3.29 4.05 1.15
C THR A 86 3.65 2.90 2.10
N THR A 87 2.81 1.87 2.17
CA THR A 87 3.08 0.71 3.04
C THR A 87 4.40 0.01 2.71
N CYS A 88 4.79 -0.05 1.42
CA CYS A 88 6.07 -0.62 1.01
C CYS A 88 7.30 0.24 1.40
N GLN A 89 7.09 1.49 1.77
CA GLN A 89 8.14 2.40 2.25
C GLN A 89 8.03 2.70 3.76
N LEU A 90 7.09 2.06 4.43
CA LEU A 90 7.00 2.07 5.88
C LEU A 90 7.92 0.98 6.43
N TYR A 91 8.84 1.35 7.32
CA TYR A 91 9.80 0.42 7.90
C TYR A 91 9.46 0.09 9.34
N MET A 92 9.81 -1.14 9.76
CA MET A 92 9.47 -1.65 11.10
C MET A 92 10.10 -0.86 12.25
N ARG A 93 11.19 -0.15 12.02
CA ARG A 93 11.79 0.81 12.98
C ARG A 93 10.88 1.97 13.39
N ARG A 94 9.72 2.14 12.74
CA ARG A 94 8.70 3.11 13.14
C ARG A 94 7.78 2.61 14.25
N PHE A 95 7.91 1.34 14.60
CA PHE A 95 7.18 0.68 15.67
C PHE A 95 8.13 0.29 16.80
N HIS A 96 7.56 -0.08 17.95
CA HIS A 96 8.33 -0.42 19.15
C HIS A 96 8.12 -1.86 19.55
N ASP A 97 9.07 -2.39 20.31
CA ASP A 97 8.95 -3.70 20.90
C ASP A 97 7.74 -3.76 21.83
N GLY A 98 6.91 -4.80 21.70
CA GLY A 98 5.67 -4.99 22.43
C GLY A 98 4.44 -4.25 21.87
N ASP A 99 4.56 -3.52 20.75
CA ASP A 99 3.41 -2.87 20.14
C ASP A 99 2.31 -3.85 19.71
N VAL A 100 1.09 -3.37 19.62
CA VAL A 100 -0.03 -4.05 18.96
C VAL A 100 -0.34 -3.31 17.66
N ILE A 101 -0.11 -3.97 16.54
CA ILE A 101 -0.28 -3.38 15.21
C ILE A 101 -1.51 -3.99 14.54
N THR A 102 -2.44 -3.15 14.08
CA THR A 102 -3.64 -3.58 13.33
C THR A 102 -3.47 -3.28 11.85
N VAL A 103 -3.90 -4.21 10.99
CA VAL A 103 -3.88 -4.09 9.53
C VAL A 103 -5.27 -4.36 8.98
N GLU A 104 -5.80 -3.41 8.24
CA GLU A 104 -7.15 -3.45 7.70
C GLU A 104 -7.17 -2.92 6.26
N PRO A 105 -8.18 -3.33 5.44
CA PRO A 105 -8.46 -2.67 4.17
C PRO A 105 -9.12 -1.30 4.41
N TRP A 106 -9.21 -0.46 3.38
CA TRP A 106 -9.87 0.85 3.46
C TRP A 106 -11.35 0.78 3.86
N ARG A 107 -12.04 -0.33 3.63
CA ARG A 107 -13.49 -0.51 3.86
C ARG A 107 -14.34 0.58 3.17
N SER A 108 -13.93 0.96 1.97
CA SER A 108 -14.65 1.94 1.14
C SER A 108 -15.60 1.24 0.19
N ALA A 109 -16.80 1.80 -0.02
CA ALA A 109 -17.74 1.29 -1.01
C ALA A 109 -17.21 1.38 -2.45
N ALA A 110 -16.28 2.29 -2.72
CA ALA A 110 -15.61 2.42 -4.02
C ALA A 110 -14.58 1.30 -4.28
N PHE A 111 -14.10 0.66 -3.21
CA PHE A 111 -13.10 -0.41 -3.24
C PHE A 111 -13.62 -1.61 -2.43
N PRO A 112 -14.59 -2.38 -2.96
CA PRO A 112 -15.12 -3.53 -2.26
C PRO A 112 -14.05 -4.59 -2.05
N ILE A 113 -14.10 -5.27 -0.91
CA ILE A 113 -13.12 -6.29 -0.54
C ILE A 113 -13.29 -7.51 -1.44
N ILE A 114 -12.22 -7.95 -2.09
CA ILE A 114 -12.14 -9.24 -2.79
C ILE A 114 -11.85 -10.33 -1.76
N LYS A 115 -10.76 -10.15 -1.00
CA LYS A 115 -10.36 -11.04 0.10
C LYS A 115 -9.39 -10.33 1.03
N ASP A 116 -9.60 -10.44 2.32
CA ASP A 116 -8.76 -9.85 3.37
C ASP A 116 -8.51 -8.35 3.14
N CYS A 117 -7.29 -7.96 2.80
CA CYS A 117 -6.93 -6.60 2.45
C CYS A 117 -6.83 -6.32 0.94
N MET A 118 -7.07 -7.31 0.08
CA MET A 118 -7.18 -7.12 -1.36
C MET A 118 -8.55 -6.53 -1.72
N VAL A 119 -8.55 -5.45 -2.49
CA VAL A 119 -9.77 -4.72 -2.89
C VAL A 119 -9.93 -4.63 -4.40
N ASP A 120 -11.17 -4.53 -4.86
CA ASP A 120 -11.50 -4.28 -6.27
C ASP A 120 -11.26 -2.80 -6.61
N ARG A 121 -10.30 -2.55 -7.51
CA ARG A 121 -9.92 -1.21 -7.96
C ARG A 121 -10.53 -0.82 -9.31
N SER A 122 -11.50 -1.56 -9.81
CA SER A 122 -12.16 -1.29 -11.10
C SER A 122 -12.82 0.10 -11.18
N ALA A 123 -13.02 0.78 -10.04
CA ALA A 123 -13.44 2.18 -10.02
C ALA A 123 -12.45 3.10 -10.76
N PHE A 124 -11.14 2.84 -10.67
CA PHE A 124 -10.12 3.56 -11.43
C PHE A 124 -10.19 3.28 -12.92
N ASP A 125 -10.47 2.03 -13.32
CA ASP A 125 -10.62 1.65 -14.72
C ASP A 125 -11.78 2.41 -15.37
N LYS A 126 -12.87 2.63 -14.63
CA LYS A 126 -14.01 3.43 -15.09
C LYS A 126 -13.64 4.89 -15.29
N ILE A 127 -12.81 5.47 -14.44
CA ILE A 127 -12.29 6.84 -14.58
C ILE A 127 -11.40 6.92 -15.82
N ILE A 128 -10.52 5.96 -16.03
CA ILE A 128 -9.65 5.88 -17.21
C ILE A 128 -10.51 5.76 -18.48
N ALA A 129 -11.49 4.85 -18.50
CA ALA A 129 -12.41 4.68 -19.64
C ALA A 129 -13.24 5.93 -19.95
N ALA A 130 -13.54 6.76 -18.95
CA ALA A 130 -14.24 8.03 -19.13
C ALA A 130 -13.33 9.20 -19.60
N GLY A 131 -12.05 8.94 -19.88
CA GLY A 131 -11.08 9.93 -20.34
C GLY A 131 -10.10 10.43 -19.28
N GLY A 132 -10.05 9.80 -18.11
CA GLY A 132 -9.12 10.11 -17.02
C GLY A 132 -7.71 9.56 -17.24
N TYR A 133 -7.18 9.68 -18.45
CA TYR A 133 -5.85 9.21 -18.80
C TYR A 133 -5.07 10.27 -19.59
N THR A 134 -3.75 10.19 -19.51
CA THR A 134 -2.84 10.93 -20.37
C THR A 134 -2.16 9.95 -21.33
N SER A 135 -2.11 10.30 -22.62
CA SER A 135 -1.33 9.52 -23.57
C SER A 135 0.11 10.06 -23.65
N VAL A 136 1.05 9.17 -23.88
CA VAL A 136 2.43 9.54 -24.15
C VAL A 136 2.49 10.23 -25.52
N ARG A 137 3.16 11.36 -25.61
CA ARG A 137 3.45 11.99 -26.90
C ARG A 137 4.37 11.06 -27.69
N THR A 138 3.90 10.63 -28.85
CA THR A 138 4.74 9.87 -29.79
C THR A 138 5.51 10.83 -30.68
N GLY A 139 6.75 10.47 -31.02
CA GLY A 139 7.63 11.27 -31.86
C GLY A 139 8.93 11.65 -31.13
N GLN A 140 9.66 12.58 -31.72
CA GLN A 140 10.94 13.03 -31.16
C GLN A 140 10.72 13.92 -29.93
N ALA A 141 11.54 13.73 -28.89
CA ALA A 141 11.53 14.60 -27.72
C ALA A 141 11.84 16.06 -28.12
N GLN A 142 11.12 17.02 -27.53
CA GLN A 142 11.37 18.44 -27.73
C GLN A 142 12.68 18.85 -27.06
N ASP A 143 13.42 19.80 -27.68
CA ASP A 143 14.58 20.41 -27.06
C ASP A 143 14.14 21.25 -25.84
N ALA A 144 14.52 20.84 -24.67
CA ALA A 144 14.15 21.46 -23.42
C ALA A 144 14.72 22.89 -23.23
N ASN A 145 15.77 23.25 -23.98
CA ASN A 145 16.37 24.60 -23.94
C ASN A 145 15.73 25.55 -24.96
N ALA A 146 15.26 25.01 -26.10
CA ALA A 146 14.65 25.80 -27.17
C ALA A 146 13.13 25.96 -27.02
N ILE A 147 12.47 24.94 -26.43
CA ILE A 147 11.02 24.93 -26.25
C ILE A 147 10.72 24.83 -24.75
N LEU A 148 10.57 25.98 -24.13
CA LEU A 148 10.32 26.09 -22.69
C LEU A 148 8.88 25.76 -22.35
N ILE A 149 8.69 25.02 -21.26
CA ILE A 149 7.39 24.83 -20.62
C ILE A 149 7.14 26.01 -19.68
N SER A 150 5.92 26.55 -19.65
CA SER A 150 5.58 27.60 -18.70
C SER A 150 5.71 27.11 -17.26
N LYS A 151 6.06 28.02 -16.33
CA LYS A 151 6.15 27.67 -14.91
C LYS A 151 4.83 27.11 -14.38
N GLU A 152 3.70 27.69 -14.76
CA GLU A 152 2.35 27.26 -14.36
C GLU A 152 2.10 25.80 -14.75
N ALA A 153 2.34 25.44 -16.01
CA ALA A 153 2.17 24.07 -16.48
C ALA A 153 3.12 23.07 -15.81
N ALA A 154 4.34 23.52 -15.49
CA ALA A 154 5.30 22.68 -14.77
C ALA A 154 4.87 22.46 -13.31
N ASP A 155 4.38 23.50 -12.64
CA ASP A 155 3.91 23.42 -11.24
C ASP A 155 2.66 22.50 -11.17
N GLU A 156 1.67 22.67 -12.04
CA GLU A 156 0.49 21.80 -12.14
C GLU A 156 0.86 20.33 -12.38
N ALA A 157 1.82 20.09 -13.27
CA ALA A 157 2.30 18.73 -13.56
C ALA A 157 2.97 18.10 -12.35
N MET A 158 3.75 18.85 -11.57
CA MET A 158 4.38 18.39 -10.34
C MET A 158 3.35 18.09 -9.26
N ASP A 159 2.34 18.94 -9.09
CA ASP A 159 1.26 18.72 -8.13
C ASP A 159 0.45 17.46 -8.50
N CYS A 160 0.12 17.28 -9.77
CA CYS A 160 -0.54 16.07 -10.25
C CYS A 160 0.31 14.80 -10.05
N ALA A 161 1.63 14.91 -10.21
CA ALA A 161 2.55 13.78 -10.07
C ALA A 161 2.69 13.30 -8.62
N THR A 162 2.22 14.05 -7.63
CA THR A 162 2.19 13.60 -6.23
C THR A 162 1.14 12.53 -5.97
N CYS A 163 0.13 12.41 -6.82
CA CYS A 163 -0.91 11.39 -6.70
C CYS A 163 -0.40 10.05 -7.23
N ILE A 164 -0.41 9.02 -6.37
CA ILE A 164 -0.04 7.64 -6.72
C ILE A 164 -1.25 6.72 -6.95
N GLY A 165 -2.47 7.26 -6.92
CA GLY A 165 -3.70 6.48 -7.12
C GLY A 165 -3.99 5.47 -6.02
N CYS A 166 -3.55 5.70 -4.78
CA CYS A 166 -3.74 4.76 -3.68
C CYS A 166 -5.20 4.65 -3.21
N GLY A 167 -6.03 5.65 -3.44
CA GLY A 167 -7.43 5.70 -3.01
C GLY A 167 -7.65 6.14 -1.57
N ALA A 168 -6.61 6.65 -0.89
CA ALA A 168 -6.69 7.14 0.48
C ALA A 168 -7.36 8.52 0.58
#